data_07abcc518b18494968ea8efd64df7586
#
_entry.id   07abcc518b18494968ea8efd64df7586
#
_cell.length_a   1.000
_cell.length_b   1.000
_cell.length_c   1.000
_cell.angle_alpha   90.00
_cell.angle_beta   90.00
_cell.angle_gamma   90.00
#
_symmetry.space_group_name_H-M   'P 1'
#
loop_
_entity.id
_entity.type
_entity.pdbx_description
1 polymer ?
#
loop_
_entity_poly.entity_id
_entity_poly.type
_entity_poly.pdbx_seq_one_letter_code
_entity_poly.pdbx_strand_id
1 'polypeptide(L)'
;AYEMLRSLVGSEMCIRDSLKRYRCFDIGRDHYYYDDYENERGISDIAERSYIPALSALIEMAKNHGDTFKVALSISGVALEQLDVHAPGVIELLHQLNETGCCEFLCEPYSHGLSSLANEDCFREEVERMRTKIKQIFGKEPKVFRNSSLIYSNDIGATIADMGFKGMLTEGAKHILGWKSPHYLYHCAMNPNLKLLLRDFKLSDDISLRFSNSEWNEYPLFADKYIDWIAALPEEEQVINIFMELSALGIAQPLSSNILEFMKALPVCAKERGVTFSTPTDIITKLKSVDQVDVPYPMSWVDEERDISPWLGNVMQREAFNKLYSVAERVHLCDDRRIKQDWDYLQASNNFRFMTTKNTGIWLNRGIYDSPYDAFTNYMNILGDFISRVNSLYPVDMDNEELNSLLTTIKNQGEELVALNKEVERLQAKLEKAEGKKAPAVKKEPAAKKPAAAKKAAAKKPVAKKAASKKEE
;
A
#
# COMPACT_ATOMS: atom_id res chain seq x y z
N ALA A 1 14.20 -34.48 -0.12
CA ALA A 1 14.74 -33.12 -0.15
C ALA A 1 13.57 -32.17 0.05
N TYR A 2 13.48 -31.56 1.22
CA TYR A 2 12.54 -30.47 1.46
C TYR A 2 13.17 -29.22 0.83
N GLU A 3 12.51 -28.65 -0.18
CA GLU A 3 12.87 -27.35 -0.71
C GLU A 3 12.59 -26.31 0.38
N MET A 4 13.64 -25.68 0.91
CA MET A 4 13.50 -24.54 1.81
C MET A 4 12.98 -23.36 1.01
N LEU A 5 11.72 -23.01 1.24
CA LEU A 5 11.08 -21.82 0.65
C LEU A 5 11.53 -20.60 1.43
N ARG A 6 12.49 -19.85 0.91
CA ARG A 6 12.98 -18.61 1.53
C ARG A 6 12.49 -17.44 0.69
N SER A 7 11.58 -16.62 1.27
CA SER A 7 11.13 -15.38 0.63
C SER A 7 12.23 -14.34 0.74
N LEU A 8 12.71 -13.89 -0.40
CA LEU A 8 13.65 -12.80 -0.45
C LEU A 8 13.00 -11.60 -1.13
N VAL A 9 13.08 -10.47 -0.42
CA VAL A 9 12.80 -9.11 -0.87
C VAL A 9 11.31 -8.79 -1.09
N GLY A 10 10.69 -8.32 -0.03
CA GLY A 10 9.62 -7.32 -0.15
C GLY A 10 10.25 -5.93 -0.11
N SER A 11 9.84 -5.05 -0.98
CA SER A 11 10.27 -3.64 -0.96
C SER A 11 9.09 -2.72 -0.89
N GLU A 12 9.26 -1.64 -0.13
CA GLU A 12 8.32 -0.55 -0.01
C GLU A 12 8.76 0.62 -0.88
N MET A 13 7.82 1.19 -1.60
CA MET A 13 7.99 2.45 -2.32
C MET A 13 7.16 3.51 -1.63
N CYS A 14 7.80 4.33 -0.83
CA CYS A 14 7.17 5.44 -0.11
C CYS A 14 7.66 6.77 -0.71
N ILE A 15 6.74 7.60 -1.14
CA ILE A 15 7.01 8.94 -1.64
C ILE A 15 6.49 9.95 -0.62
N ARG A 16 7.26 11.01 -0.41
CA ARG A 16 6.95 12.06 0.54
C ARG A 16 6.24 13.19 -0.19
N ASP A 17 5.02 13.49 0.22
CA ASP A 17 4.37 14.75 -0.15
C ASP A 17 4.92 15.87 0.74
N SER A 18 5.56 16.84 0.12
CA SER A 18 6.02 18.03 0.81
C SER A 18 4.88 19.03 0.91
N LEU A 19 4.46 19.29 2.14
CA LEU A 19 3.55 20.40 2.42
C LEU A 19 4.34 21.71 2.32
N LYS A 20 3.77 22.72 1.67
CA LYS A 20 4.38 24.04 1.63
C LYS A 20 4.37 24.72 2.99
N ARG A 21 5.17 25.77 3.15
CA ARG A 21 5.08 26.67 4.32
C ARG A 21 3.72 27.37 4.33
N TYR A 22 2.92 27.07 5.34
CA TYR A 22 1.54 27.57 5.50
C TYR A 22 1.39 28.34 6.81
N ARG A 23 1.00 29.58 6.74
CA ARG A 23 0.93 30.49 7.88
C ARG A 23 -0.50 30.63 8.40
N CYS A 24 -0.67 31.02 9.64
CA CYS A 24 -1.99 31.29 10.22
C CYS A 24 -2.81 32.33 9.43
N PHE A 25 -2.15 33.25 8.70
CA PHE A 25 -2.84 34.25 7.85
C PHE A 25 -3.35 33.70 6.51
N ASP A 26 -2.92 32.50 6.14
CA ASP A 26 -3.33 31.83 4.90
C ASP A 26 -4.64 31.07 5.10
N ILE A 27 -5.02 30.78 6.36
CA ILE A 27 -6.26 30.09 6.75
C ILE A 27 -7.47 30.86 6.21
N GLY A 28 -8.34 30.15 5.46
CA GLY A 28 -9.54 30.70 4.84
C GLY A 28 -9.29 31.54 3.58
N ARG A 29 -8.04 31.61 3.10
CA ARG A 29 -7.65 32.38 1.90
C ARG A 29 -6.96 31.55 0.84
N ASP A 30 -6.14 30.60 1.25
CA ASP A 30 -5.39 29.72 0.38
C ASP A 30 -5.68 28.28 0.79
N HIS A 31 -6.25 27.51 -0.14
CA HIS A 31 -6.66 26.12 0.07
C HIS A 31 -5.76 25.13 -0.65
N TYR A 32 -4.57 25.57 -1.07
CA TYR A 32 -3.57 24.72 -1.69
C TYR A 32 -2.41 24.51 -0.72
N TYR A 33 -2.13 23.26 -0.35
CA TYR A 33 -1.24 22.93 0.77
C TYR A 33 0.14 22.40 0.35
N TYR A 34 0.36 22.15 -0.95
CA TYR A 34 1.49 21.39 -1.46
C TYR A 34 2.60 22.28 -2.02
N ASP A 35 3.83 21.77 -1.98
CA ASP A 35 4.99 22.32 -2.64
C ASP A 35 5.30 21.51 -3.90
N ASP A 36 4.68 21.90 -5.02
CA ASP A 36 4.81 21.17 -6.29
C ASP A 36 6.26 21.08 -6.75
N TYR A 37 7.04 22.14 -6.54
CA TYR A 37 8.43 22.15 -6.95
C TYR A 37 9.28 21.15 -6.15
N GLU A 38 9.14 21.12 -4.81
CA GLU A 38 9.88 20.18 -3.98
C GLU A 38 9.36 18.75 -4.18
N ASN A 39 8.08 18.55 -4.49
CA ASN A 39 7.51 17.24 -4.82
C ASN A 39 8.06 16.73 -6.15
N GLU A 40 8.00 17.52 -7.23
CA GLU A 40 8.57 17.16 -8.53
C GLU A 40 10.06 16.82 -8.41
N ARG A 41 10.82 17.69 -7.76
CA ARG A 41 12.24 17.50 -7.55
C ARG A 41 12.56 16.25 -6.73
N GLY A 42 11.85 16.04 -5.61
CA GLY A 42 12.08 14.91 -4.71
C GLY A 42 11.73 13.58 -5.36
N ILE A 43 10.62 13.53 -6.11
CA ILE A 43 10.18 12.34 -6.81
C ILE A 43 11.13 12.01 -7.97
N SER A 44 11.55 13.02 -8.75
CA SER A 44 12.52 12.83 -9.82
C SER A 44 13.86 12.33 -9.28
N ASP A 45 14.38 12.90 -8.19
CA ASP A 45 15.64 12.47 -7.56
C ASP A 45 15.56 11.02 -7.06
N ILE A 46 14.47 10.64 -6.40
CA ILE A 46 14.27 9.25 -5.94
C ILE A 46 14.12 8.29 -7.14
N ALA A 47 13.38 8.69 -8.16
CA ALA A 47 13.18 7.89 -9.36
C ALA A 47 14.51 7.62 -10.08
N GLU A 48 15.32 8.65 -10.32
CA GLU A 48 16.59 8.53 -11.03
C GLU A 48 17.65 7.78 -10.23
N ARG A 49 17.78 8.07 -8.93
CA ARG A 49 18.85 7.52 -8.11
C ARG A 49 18.55 6.13 -7.55
N SER A 50 17.27 5.76 -7.43
CA SER A 50 16.87 4.51 -6.80
C SER A 50 15.90 3.70 -7.63
N TYR A 51 14.68 4.20 -7.89
CA TYR A 51 13.61 3.36 -8.40
C TYR A 51 13.88 2.83 -9.80
N ILE A 52 14.35 3.66 -10.71
CA ILE A 52 14.68 3.22 -12.08
C ILE A 52 15.83 2.19 -12.10
N PRO A 53 16.99 2.44 -11.44
CA PRO A 53 18.06 1.45 -11.38
C PRO A 53 17.65 0.15 -10.68
N ALA A 54 16.94 0.24 -9.55
CA ALA A 54 16.52 -0.93 -8.78
C ALA A 54 15.51 -1.78 -9.54
N LEU A 55 14.44 -1.17 -10.10
CA LEU A 55 13.45 -1.90 -10.90
C LEU A 55 14.06 -2.51 -12.15
N SER A 56 14.97 -1.80 -12.82
CA SER A 56 15.69 -2.34 -13.98
C SER A 56 16.50 -3.58 -13.58
N ALA A 57 17.19 -3.55 -12.43
CA ALA A 57 17.91 -4.71 -11.92
C ALA A 57 16.96 -5.88 -11.58
N LEU A 58 15.81 -5.61 -10.94
CA LEU A 58 14.81 -6.64 -10.63
C LEU A 58 14.22 -7.27 -11.90
N ILE A 59 13.95 -6.48 -12.93
CA ILE A 59 13.49 -6.97 -14.24
C ILE A 59 14.56 -7.86 -14.91
N GLU A 60 15.82 -7.43 -14.86
CA GLU A 60 16.95 -8.22 -15.36
C GLU A 60 17.07 -9.56 -14.62
N MET A 61 16.99 -9.55 -13.29
CA MET A 61 17.00 -10.76 -12.46
C MET A 61 15.82 -11.68 -12.80
N ALA A 62 14.61 -11.12 -12.95
CA ALA A 62 13.41 -11.87 -13.33
C ALA A 62 13.55 -12.54 -14.70
N LYS A 63 14.11 -11.83 -15.70
CA LYS A 63 14.36 -12.37 -17.04
C LYS A 63 15.43 -13.44 -17.05
N ASN A 64 16.49 -13.27 -16.26
CA ASN A 64 17.64 -14.19 -16.25
C ASN A 64 17.36 -15.47 -15.45
N HIS A 65 16.53 -15.40 -14.41
CA HIS A 65 16.32 -16.49 -13.45
C HIS A 65 14.91 -17.09 -13.47
N GLY A 66 13.93 -16.40 -14.09
CA GLY A 66 12.57 -16.90 -14.26
C GLY A 66 11.96 -17.38 -12.94
N ASP A 67 11.47 -18.62 -12.91
CA ASP A 67 10.76 -19.17 -11.75
C ASP A 67 11.63 -19.34 -10.49
N THR A 68 12.94 -19.27 -10.60
CA THR A 68 13.85 -19.37 -9.44
C THR A 68 14.05 -18.02 -8.73
N PHE A 69 13.57 -16.92 -9.30
CA PHE A 69 13.59 -15.59 -8.69
C PHE A 69 12.17 -15.06 -8.53
N LYS A 70 11.82 -14.67 -7.32
CA LYS A 70 10.54 -14.04 -7.00
C LYS A 70 10.76 -12.84 -6.08
N VAL A 71 9.92 -11.82 -6.23
CA VAL A 71 9.97 -10.59 -5.44
C VAL A 71 8.55 -10.14 -5.10
N ALA A 72 8.39 -9.41 -4.00
CA ALA A 72 7.14 -8.75 -3.67
C ALA A 72 7.36 -7.23 -3.52
N LEU A 73 6.44 -6.42 -4.02
CA LEU A 73 6.47 -4.96 -3.91
C LEU A 73 5.20 -4.45 -3.22
N SER A 74 5.37 -3.45 -2.36
CA SER A 74 4.30 -2.68 -1.75
C SER A 74 4.44 -1.22 -2.17
N ILE A 75 3.37 -0.62 -2.68
CA ILE A 75 3.36 0.75 -3.20
C ILE A 75 2.04 1.37 -2.79
N SER A 76 2.07 2.54 -2.14
CA SER A 76 0.85 3.23 -1.74
C SER A 76 0.12 3.87 -2.94
N GLY A 77 -1.17 4.13 -2.77
CA GLY A 77 -1.98 4.78 -3.80
C GLY A 77 -1.50 6.20 -4.11
N VAL A 78 -1.15 6.95 -3.07
CA VAL A 78 -0.55 8.29 -3.21
C VAL A 78 0.79 8.24 -3.95
N ALA A 79 1.66 7.26 -3.64
CA ALA A 79 2.91 7.09 -4.36
C ALA A 79 2.69 6.78 -5.85
N LEU A 80 1.71 5.95 -6.18
CA LEU A 80 1.36 5.66 -7.58
C LEU A 80 0.85 6.91 -8.31
N GLU A 81 0.04 7.75 -7.67
CA GLU A 81 -0.43 9.00 -8.25
C GLU A 81 0.71 9.99 -8.52
N GLN A 82 1.61 10.14 -7.57
CA GLN A 82 2.77 11.03 -7.69
C GLN A 82 3.75 10.53 -8.76
N LEU A 83 3.99 9.23 -8.84
CA LEU A 83 4.84 8.62 -9.86
C LEU A 83 4.25 8.78 -11.27
N ASP A 84 2.93 8.65 -11.41
CA ASP A 84 2.24 8.83 -12.69
C ASP A 84 2.42 10.25 -13.23
N VAL A 85 2.42 11.26 -12.35
CA VAL A 85 2.59 12.67 -12.71
C VAL A 85 4.06 13.04 -12.94
N HIS A 86 4.96 12.68 -12.04
CA HIS A 86 6.33 13.21 -11.99
C HIS A 86 7.40 12.23 -12.50
N ALA A 87 7.13 10.94 -12.52
CA ALA A 87 8.08 9.90 -12.94
C ALA A 87 7.40 8.73 -13.66
N PRO A 88 6.66 8.96 -14.76
CA PRO A 88 5.87 7.91 -15.43
C PRO A 88 6.72 6.73 -15.92
N GLY A 89 8.02 6.92 -16.15
CA GLY A 89 8.95 5.84 -16.48
C GLY A 89 9.06 4.76 -15.38
N VAL A 90 8.81 5.11 -14.12
CA VAL A 90 8.77 4.14 -13.03
C VAL A 90 7.52 3.25 -13.13
N ILE A 91 6.37 3.83 -13.46
CA ILE A 91 5.12 3.08 -13.68
C ILE A 91 5.29 2.08 -14.83
N GLU A 92 5.94 2.48 -15.91
CA GLU A 92 6.26 1.59 -17.04
C GLU A 92 7.14 0.41 -16.60
N LEU A 93 8.17 0.64 -15.79
CA LEU A 93 9.01 -0.42 -15.25
C LEU A 93 8.24 -1.36 -14.31
N LEU A 94 7.30 -0.85 -13.52
CA LEU A 94 6.42 -1.67 -12.68
C LEU A 94 5.53 -2.60 -13.53
N HIS A 95 4.99 -2.09 -14.65
CA HIS A 95 4.26 -2.93 -15.61
C HIS A 95 5.15 -4.01 -16.22
N GLN A 96 6.36 -3.65 -16.68
CA GLN A 96 7.31 -4.63 -17.21
C GLN A 96 7.69 -5.70 -16.19
N LEU A 97 7.88 -5.32 -14.92
CA LEU A 97 8.15 -6.28 -13.86
C LEU A 97 6.95 -7.20 -13.59
N ASN A 98 5.72 -6.66 -13.63
CA ASN A 98 4.50 -7.47 -13.49
C ASN A 98 4.35 -8.50 -14.62
N GLU A 99 4.69 -8.12 -15.86
CA GLU A 99 4.64 -9.01 -17.03
C GLU A 99 5.58 -10.20 -16.94
N THR A 100 6.67 -10.09 -16.18
CA THR A 100 7.58 -11.23 -15.94
C THR A 100 6.93 -12.38 -15.18
N GLY A 101 5.83 -12.12 -14.45
CA GLY A 101 5.20 -13.10 -13.55
C GLY A 101 6.02 -13.44 -12.31
N CYS A 102 7.13 -12.76 -12.08
CA CYS A 102 8.02 -12.96 -10.93
C CYS A 102 7.72 -12.04 -9.77
N CYS A 103 6.82 -11.05 -9.94
CA CYS A 103 6.46 -10.07 -8.92
C CYS A 103 5.07 -10.28 -8.36
N GLU A 104 4.93 -10.16 -7.04
CA GLU A 104 3.68 -10.04 -6.32
C GLU A 104 3.51 -8.63 -5.77
N PHE A 105 2.40 -7.96 -6.10
CA PHE A 105 2.05 -6.67 -5.51
C PHE A 105 1.21 -6.87 -4.25
N LEU A 106 1.68 -6.30 -3.13
CA LEU A 106 1.03 -6.37 -1.83
C LEU A 106 0.05 -5.22 -1.69
N CYS A 107 -1.02 -5.42 -0.92
CA CYS A 107 -1.91 -4.35 -0.52
C CYS A 107 -1.37 -3.61 0.70
N GLU A 108 -1.55 -2.30 0.74
CA GLU A 108 -1.26 -1.44 1.90
C GLU A 108 -2.33 -0.35 2.03
N PRO A 109 -2.32 0.49 3.10
CA PRO A 109 -3.20 1.66 3.16
C PRO A 109 -2.91 2.64 2.01
N TYR A 110 -3.96 3.20 1.40
CA TYR A 110 -3.85 4.04 0.21
C TYR A 110 -2.93 5.24 0.39
N SER A 111 -3.07 5.94 1.52
CA SER A 111 -2.31 7.14 1.88
C SER A 111 -0.95 6.86 2.52
N HIS A 112 -0.61 5.60 2.77
CA HIS A 112 0.51 5.22 3.66
C HIS A 112 0.41 5.89 5.03
N GLY A 113 -0.82 6.04 5.51
CA GLY A 113 -1.18 6.75 6.74
C GLY A 113 -1.21 5.86 7.98
N LEU A 114 -1.77 6.44 9.04
CA LEU A 114 -1.93 5.79 10.35
C LEU A 114 -3.39 5.45 10.67
N SER A 115 -4.25 5.33 9.67
CA SER A 115 -5.68 5.04 9.83
C SER A 115 -5.95 3.79 10.66
N SER A 116 -5.07 2.78 10.56
CA SER A 116 -5.14 1.54 11.37
C SER A 116 -5.04 1.76 12.89
N LEU A 117 -4.56 2.93 13.33
CA LEU A 117 -4.45 3.32 14.74
C LEU A 117 -5.55 4.30 15.16
N ALA A 118 -6.33 4.84 14.21
CA ALA A 118 -7.29 5.90 14.44
C ALA A 118 -8.74 5.42 14.41
N ASN A 119 -9.14 4.82 13.29
CA ASN A 119 -10.52 4.48 13.00
C ASN A 119 -10.57 3.30 12.03
N GLU A 120 -11.27 2.24 12.43
CA GLU A 120 -11.38 1.00 11.66
C GLU A 120 -12.04 1.21 10.30
N ASP A 121 -13.06 2.07 10.21
CA ASP A 121 -13.79 2.31 8.96
C ASP A 121 -12.91 3.03 7.94
N CYS A 122 -12.20 4.07 8.36
CA CYS A 122 -11.21 4.75 7.50
C CYS A 122 -10.13 3.78 7.03
N PHE A 123 -9.65 2.92 7.92
CA PHE A 123 -8.65 1.92 7.58
C PHE A 123 -9.17 0.93 6.55
N ARG A 124 -10.39 0.42 6.74
CA ARG A 124 -11.04 -0.50 5.78
C ARG A 124 -11.25 0.16 4.41
N GLU A 125 -11.68 1.42 4.38
CA GLU A 125 -11.86 2.17 3.13
C GLU A 125 -10.54 2.32 2.36
N GLU A 126 -9.46 2.74 3.02
CA GLU A 126 -8.14 2.87 2.41
C GLU A 126 -7.65 1.54 1.82
N VAL A 127 -7.82 0.45 2.56
CA VAL A 127 -7.40 -0.88 2.13
C VAL A 127 -8.21 -1.36 0.92
N GLU A 128 -9.53 -1.21 0.92
CA GLU A 128 -10.39 -1.60 -0.21
C GLU A 128 -10.12 -0.76 -1.47
N ARG A 129 -9.91 0.53 -1.28
CA ARG A 129 -9.53 1.45 -2.35
C ARG A 129 -8.20 1.02 -2.97
N MET A 130 -7.21 0.67 -2.16
CA MET A 130 -5.92 0.19 -2.63
C MET A 130 -6.00 -1.18 -3.30
N ARG A 131 -6.77 -2.12 -2.75
CA ARG A 131 -7.05 -3.42 -3.38
C ARG A 131 -7.60 -3.24 -4.79
N THR A 132 -8.56 -2.33 -4.95
CA THR A 132 -9.16 -2.00 -6.25
C THR A 132 -8.13 -1.38 -7.20
N LYS A 133 -7.32 -0.43 -6.71
CA LYS A 133 -6.27 0.23 -7.49
C LYS A 133 -5.23 -0.76 -8.01
N ILE A 134 -4.73 -1.67 -7.16
CA ILE A 134 -3.77 -2.71 -7.56
C ILE A 134 -4.37 -3.62 -8.63
N LYS A 135 -5.62 -4.04 -8.44
CA LYS A 135 -6.32 -4.88 -9.42
C LYS A 135 -6.50 -4.17 -10.77
N GLN A 136 -6.80 -2.87 -10.77
CA GLN A 136 -6.93 -2.06 -11.98
C GLN A 136 -5.60 -1.91 -12.72
N ILE A 137 -4.51 -1.62 -12.00
CA ILE A 137 -3.20 -1.35 -12.60
C ILE A 137 -2.49 -2.65 -13.02
N PHE A 138 -2.45 -3.66 -12.15
CA PHE A 138 -1.64 -4.87 -12.34
C PHE A 138 -2.46 -6.12 -12.70
N GLY A 139 -3.79 -6.02 -12.76
CA GLY A 139 -4.67 -7.10 -13.20
C GLY A 139 -4.87 -8.24 -12.20
N LYS A 140 -4.24 -8.18 -11.02
CA LYS A 140 -4.32 -9.22 -9.98
C LYS A 140 -4.82 -8.65 -8.68
N GLU A 141 -5.70 -9.39 -8.00
CA GLU A 141 -6.16 -9.04 -6.66
C GLU A 141 -5.13 -9.44 -5.61
N PRO A 142 -4.67 -8.51 -4.75
CA PRO A 142 -3.69 -8.81 -3.72
C PRO A 142 -4.28 -9.71 -2.64
N LYS A 143 -3.51 -10.71 -2.20
CA LYS A 143 -3.91 -11.67 -1.15
C LYS A 143 -3.19 -11.43 0.17
N VAL A 144 -2.07 -10.73 0.11
CA VAL A 144 -1.23 -10.42 1.26
C VAL A 144 -1.22 -8.93 1.49
N PHE A 145 -1.32 -8.57 2.75
CA PHE A 145 -1.36 -7.20 3.21
C PHE A 145 -0.07 -6.82 3.92
N ARG A 146 0.29 -5.55 3.81
CA ARG A 146 1.38 -4.92 4.54
C ARG A 146 0.91 -3.56 5.03
N ASN A 147 0.95 -3.32 6.34
CA ASN A 147 0.55 -2.03 6.89
C ASN A 147 1.68 -0.98 6.78
N SER A 148 1.32 0.30 6.83
CA SER A 148 2.29 1.41 6.90
C SER A 148 3.36 1.11 7.96
N SER A 149 4.63 1.22 7.56
CA SER A 149 5.79 0.96 8.45
C SER A 149 5.73 -0.36 9.23
N LEU A 150 5.12 -1.40 8.65
CA LEU A 150 4.88 -2.71 9.26
C LEU A 150 4.15 -2.63 10.62
N ILE A 151 3.34 -1.60 10.83
CA ILE A 151 2.55 -1.46 12.06
C ILE A 151 1.58 -2.64 12.17
N TYR A 152 1.65 -3.32 13.31
CA TYR A 152 0.84 -4.50 13.59
C TYR A 152 0.39 -4.56 15.05
N SER A 153 -0.85 -5.00 15.27
CA SER A 153 -1.40 -5.50 16.53
C SER A 153 -2.38 -6.63 16.23
N ASN A 154 -2.82 -7.34 17.25
CA ASN A 154 -3.83 -8.39 17.10
C ASN A 154 -5.13 -7.87 16.47
N ASP A 155 -5.58 -6.67 16.88
CA ASP A 155 -6.80 -6.05 16.36
C ASP A 155 -6.66 -5.72 14.86
N ILE A 156 -5.53 -5.11 14.47
CA ILE A 156 -5.24 -4.85 13.05
C ILE A 156 -5.24 -6.16 12.26
N GLY A 157 -4.61 -7.20 12.81
CA GLY A 157 -4.61 -8.52 12.18
C GLY A 157 -6.01 -9.11 12.02
N ALA A 158 -6.87 -8.98 13.04
CA ALA A 158 -8.27 -9.44 12.96
C ALA A 158 -9.04 -8.69 11.88
N THR A 159 -8.95 -7.36 11.83
CA THR A 159 -9.59 -6.52 10.81
C THR A 159 -9.16 -6.92 9.38
N ILE A 160 -7.87 -7.12 9.15
CA ILE A 160 -7.33 -7.55 7.84
C ILE A 160 -7.80 -8.96 7.46
N ALA A 161 -7.88 -9.87 8.43
CA ALA A 161 -8.42 -11.21 8.21
C ALA A 161 -9.91 -11.16 7.80
N ASP A 162 -10.70 -10.32 8.46
CA ASP A 162 -12.14 -10.13 8.17
C ASP A 162 -12.35 -9.50 6.78
N MET A 163 -11.42 -8.67 6.31
CA MET A 163 -11.40 -8.17 4.94
C MET A 163 -11.01 -9.23 3.90
N GLY A 164 -10.70 -10.45 4.32
CA GLY A 164 -10.47 -11.61 3.45
C GLY A 164 -9.02 -11.83 3.02
N PHE A 165 -8.07 -11.04 3.51
CA PHE A 165 -6.64 -11.31 3.29
C PHE A 165 -6.21 -12.61 3.94
N LYS A 166 -5.20 -13.26 3.38
CA LYS A 166 -4.72 -14.58 3.83
C LYS A 166 -3.36 -14.50 4.51
N GLY A 167 -2.63 -13.43 4.26
CA GLY A 167 -1.33 -13.18 4.86
C GLY A 167 -1.10 -11.71 5.15
N MET A 168 -0.21 -11.43 6.09
CA MET A 168 0.23 -10.09 6.43
C MET A 168 1.72 -10.10 6.77
N LEU A 169 2.45 -9.12 6.24
CA LEU A 169 3.83 -8.86 6.62
C LEU A 169 3.86 -7.99 7.88
N THR A 170 4.75 -8.34 8.81
CA THR A 170 5.01 -7.55 10.00
C THR A 170 6.45 -7.70 10.47
N GLU A 171 6.86 -6.95 11.49
CA GLU A 171 8.22 -6.99 12.03
C GLU A 171 8.43 -8.23 12.90
N GLY A 172 9.62 -8.84 12.81
CA GLY A 172 10.08 -9.89 13.70
C GLY A 172 10.66 -9.33 15.01
N ALA A 173 9.88 -8.52 15.73
CA ALA A 173 10.34 -7.82 16.91
C ALA A 173 10.76 -8.78 18.04
N LYS A 174 12.01 -8.67 18.48
CA LYS A 174 12.60 -9.59 19.47
C LYS A 174 11.86 -9.60 20.81
N HIS A 175 11.38 -8.46 21.25
CA HIS A 175 10.63 -8.34 22.53
C HIS A 175 9.27 -9.05 22.48
N ILE A 176 8.68 -9.22 21.29
CA ILE A 176 7.45 -9.99 21.08
C ILE A 176 7.76 -11.48 20.92
N LEU A 177 8.76 -11.80 20.11
CA LEU A 177 9.10 -13.20 19.81
C LEU A 177 9.76 -13.89 21.03
N GLY A 178 10.49 -13.15 21.88
CA GLY A 178 11.24 -13.73 22.97
C GLY A 178 12.31 -14.71 22.44
N TRP A 179 12.09 -16.00 22.67
CA TRP A 179 12.97 -17.08 22.21
C TRP A 179 12.60 -17.65 20.85
N LYS A 180 11.42 -17.28 20.29
CA LYS A 180 10.96 -17.75 18.99
C LYS A 180 11.81 -17.14 17.85
N SER A 181 12.06 -17.92 16.82
CA SER A 181 12.73 -17.43 15.60
C SER A 181 11.72 -16.74 14.67
N PRO A 182 12.09 -15.65 13.97
CA PRO A 182 11.26 -15.06 12.92
C PRO A 182 11.18 -15.91 11.64
N HIS A 183 11.92 -16.99 11.56
CA HIS A 183 12.09 -17.81 10.36
C HIS A 183 11.04 -18.91 10.18
N TYR A 184 9.88 -18.75 10.84
CA TYR A 184 8.74 -19.62 10.68
C TYR A 184 7.51 -18.85 10.18
N LEU A 185 6.56 -19.55 9.59
CA LEU A 185 5.25 -18.99 9.30
C LEU A 185 4.39 -19.04 10.58
N TYR A 186 3.92 -17.88 11.00
CA TYR A 186 3.04 -17.73 12.16
C TYR A 186 1.59 -17.44 11.74
N HIS A 187 0.71 -17.25 12.71
CA HIS A 187 -0.64 -16.74 12.50
C HIS A 187 -1.03 -15.71 13.57
N CYS A 188 -2.03 -14.90 13.24
CA CYS A 188 -2.60 -13.91 14.14
C CYS A 188 -3.27 -14.60 15.34
N ALA A 189 -3.01 -14.10 16.55
CA ALA A 189 -3.57 -14.67 17.79
C ALA A 189 -5.11 -14.60 17.82
N MET A 190 -5.70 -13.53 17.28
CA MET A 190 -7.16 -13.35 17.23
C MET A 190 -7.84 -14.04 16.05
N ASN A 191 -7.13 -14.24 14.93
CA ASN A 191 -7.69 -14.90 13.76
C ASN A 191 -6.67 -15.83 13.09
N PRO A 192 -6.70 -17.15 13.36
CA PRO A 192 -5.73 -18.13 12.85
C PRO A 192 -5.71 -18.27 11.31
N ASN A 193 -6.73 -17.75 10.61
CA ASN A 193 -6.78 -17.79 9.15
C ASN A 193 -5.81 -16.78 8.50
N LEU A 194 -5.39 -15.74 9.23
CA LEU A 194 -4.38 -14.80 8.77
C LEU A 194 -2.99 -15.30 9.13
N LYS A 195 -2.19 -15.59 8.10
CA LYS A 195 -0.79 -15.98 8.26
C LYS A 195 0.09 -14.73 8.40
N LEU A 196 1.10 -14.81 9.29
CA LEU A 196 2.03 -13.72 9.55
C LEU A 196 3.42 -14.10 9.03
N LEU A 197 3.96 -13.23 8.18
CA LEU A 197 5.30 -13.30 7.64
C LEU A 197 6.16 -12.27 8.38
N LEU A 198 7.07 -12.75 9.22
CA LEU A 198 7.86 -11.90 10.10
C LEU A 198 9.16 -11.47 9.40
N ARG A 199 9.42 -10.18 9.36
CA ARG A 199 10.67 -9.63 8.82
C ARG A 199 11.85 -10.06 9.67
N ASP A 200 12.89 -10.60 9.06
CA ASP A 200 14.20 -10.69 9.69
C ASP A 200 14.85 -9.30 9.65
N PHE A 201 14.81 -8.59 10.78
CA PHE A 201 15.35 -7.24 10.85
C PHE A 201 16.87 -7.22 10.69
N LYS A 202 17.59 -8.23 11.20
CA LYS A 202 19.04 -8.28 11.15
C LYS A 202 19.54 -8.42 9.71
N LEU A 203 19.07 -9.44 9.01
CA LEU A 203 19.44 -9.68 7.62
C LEU A 203 18.94 -8.54 6.70
N SER A 204 17.76 -8.00 6.93
CA SER A 204 17.25 -6.87 6.15
C SER A 204 18.06 -5.60 6.38
N ASP A 205 18.44 -5.30 7.62
CA ASP A 205 19.21 -4.10 7.98
C ASP A 205 20.68 -4.24 7.58
N ASP A 206 21.22 -5.45 7.42
CA ASP A 206 22.56 -5.70 6.87
C ASP A 206 22.65 -5.19 5.42
N ILE A 207 21.58 -5.37 4.62
CA ILE A 207 21.53 -4.85 3.26
C ILE A 207 21.17 -3.35 3.27
N SER A 208 20.08 -2.98 3.97
CA SER A 208 19.50 -1.63 3.83
C SER A 208 20.27 -0.54 4.57
N LEU A 209 20.96 -0.87 5.66
CA LEU A 209 21.60 0.11 6.54
C LEU A 209 23.12 -0.04 6.63
N ARG A 210 23.63 -1.26 6.61
CA ARG A 210 25.06 -1.55 6.91
C ARG A 210 25.92 -1.83 5.70
N PHE A 211 25.33 -2.13 4.55
CA PHE A 211 26.05 -2.64 3.37
C PHE A 211 27.26 -1.79 2.94
N SER A 212 27.14 -0.46 2.94
CA SER A 212 28.23 0.45 2.55
C SER A 212 29.07 0.97 3.74
N ASN A 213 28.76 0.52 4.97
CA ASN A 213 29.50 0.97 6.15
C ASN A 213 30.82 0.21 6.29
N SER A 214 31.94 0.91 5.99
CA SER A 214 33.30 0.33 6.10
C SER A 214 33.73 0.02 7.53
N GLU A 215 33.06 0.55 8.56
CA GLU A 215 33.34 0.25 9.96
C GLU A 215 32.61 -1.00 10.45
N TRP A 216 31.71 -1.53 9.65
CA TRP A 216 30.98 -2.74 9.99
C TRP A 216 31.89 -3.97 9.87
N ASN A 217 31.91 -4.82 10.88
CA ASN A 217 32.83 -5.98 10.95
C ASN A 217 32.67 -6.97 9.77
N GLU A 218 31.50 -7.00 9.14
CA GLU A 218 31.21 -7.90 8.02
C GLU A 218 31.45 -7.25 6.64
N TYR A 219 31.89 -5.98 6.64
CA TYR A 219 32.23 -5.27 5.40
C TYR A 219 33.53 -5.78 4.78
N PRO A 220 33.61 -5.94 3.45
CA PRO A 220 32.53 -5.84 2.48
C PRO A 220 31.62 -7.08 2.48
N LEU A 221 30.30 -6.85 2.32
CA LEU A 221 29.36 -7.94 2.21
C LEU A 221 29.21 -8.38 0.74
N PHE A 222 29.50 -9.66 0.49
CA PHE A 222 29.30 -10.30 -0.81
C PHE A 222 28.07 -11.21 -0.79
N ALA A 223 27.49 -11.47 -1.97
CA ALA A 223 26.27 -12.24 -2.10
C ALA A 223 26.43 -13.70 -1.66
N ASP A 224 27.58 -14.33 -1.94
CA ASP A 224 27.92 -15.68 -1.50
C ASP A 224 27.96 -15.77 0.03
N LYS A 225 28.67 -14.85 0.69
CA LYS A 225 28.72 -14.75 2.16
C LYS A 225 27.34 -14.56 2.78
N TYR A 226 26.52 -13.69 2.19
CA TYR A 226 25.17 -13.45 2.69
C TYR A 226 24.26 -14.66 2.56
N ILE A 227 24.33 -15.35 1.41
CA ILE A 227 23.58 -16.60 1.20
C ILE A 227 24.13 -17.73 2.06
N ASP A 228 25.43 -17.79 2.33
CA ASP A 228 26.01 -18.77 3.26
C ASP A 228 25.46 -18.60 4.68
N TRP A 229 25.24 -17.38 5.16
CA TRP A 229 24.56 -17.14 6.46
C TRP A 229 23.15 -17.71 6.46
N ILE A 230 22.42 -17.47 5.36
CA ILE A 230 21.06 -17.97 5.19
C ILE A 230 21.05 -19.51 5.11
N ALA A 231 21.97 -20.10 4.36
CA ALA A 231 22.06 -21.54 4.19
C ALA A 231 22.50 -22.28 5.47
N ALA A 232 23.25 -21.61 6.35
CA ALA A 232 23.71 -22.16 7.62
C ALA A 232 22.63 -22.19 8.72
N LEU A 233 21.46 -21.59 8.49
CA LEU A 233 20.34 -21.66 9.45
C LEU A 233 19.78 -23.09 9.53
N PRO A 234 19.21 -23.49 10.70
CA PRO A 234 18.62 -24.81 10.86
C PRO A 234 17.60 -25.14 9.76
N GLU A 235 17.55 -26.42 9.35
CA GLU A 235 16.65 -26.87 8.28
C GLU A 235 15.15 -26.71 8.65
N GLU A 236 14.84 -26.68 9.92
CA GLU A 236 13.50 -26.46 10.45
C GLU A 236 13.02 -25.01 10.21
N GLU A 237 13.93 -24.06 10.09
CA GLU A 237 13.65 -22.66 9.81
C GLU A 237 13.39 -22.44 8.32
N GLN A 238 12.12 -22.56 7.92
CA GLN A 238 11.71 -22.71 6.53
C GLN A 238 11.53 -21.39 5.78
N VAL A 239 11.35 -20.26 6.49
CA VAL A 239 10.97 -18.97 5.88
C VAL A 239 11.87 -17.86 6.39
N ILE A 240 12.51 -17.12 5.48
CA ILE A 240 13.24 -15.91 5.82
C ILE A 240 12.66 -14.77 5.01
N ASN A 241 12.09 -13.78 5.69
CA ASN A 241 11.50 -12.61 5.06
C ASN A 241 12.46 -11.43 5.16
N ILE A 242 13.03 -11.03 4.03
CA ILE A 242 13.83 -9.82 3.90
C ILE A 242 12.94 -8.75 3.32
N PHE A 243 12.74 -7.67 4.05
CA PHE A 243 11.88 -6.57 3.65
C PHE A 243 12.56 -5.23 3.97
N MET A 244 12.60 -4.32 2.98
CA MET A 244 13.26 -3.03 3.08
C MET A 244 12.56 -1.98 2.21
N GLU A 245 12.88 -0.72 2.39
CA GLU A 245 12.50 0.32 1.43
C GLU A 245 13.28 0.16 0.13
N LEU A 246 12.62 0.35 -1.02
CA LEU A 246 13.31 0.29 -2.31
C LEU A 246 14.36 1.39 -2.45
N SER A 247 14.14 2.53 -1.81
CA SER A 247 15.08 3.64 -1.69
C SER A 247 16.41 3.26 -1.02
N ALA A 248 16.45 2.13 -0.31
CA ALA A 248 17.72 1.58 0.18
C ALA A 248 18.70 1.29 -0.97
N LEU A 249 18.19 0.90 -2.14
CA LEU A 249 18.99 0.62 -3.33
C LEU A 249 19.21 1.90 -4.15
N GLY A 250 20.25 2.66 -3.82
CA GLY A 250 20.67 3.86 -4.54
C GLY A 250 20.69 5.14 -3.70
N ILE A 251 19.89 5.23 -2.62
CA ILE A 251 19.89 6.39 -1.72
C ILE A 251 20.57 6.05 -0.40
N ALA A 252 20.03 5.12 0.39
CA ALA A 252 20.67 4.74 1.66
C ALA A 252 21.99 4.00 1.40
N GLN A 253 22.02 3.13 0.41
CA GLN A 253 23.20 2.47 -0.10
C GLN A 253 23.52 3.04 -1.50
N PRO A 254 24.54 3.91 -1.66
CA PRO A 254 24.84 4.52 -2.95
C PRO A 254 25.11 3.48 -4.04
N LEU A 255 24.73 3.76 -5.28
CA LEU A 255 25.00 2.84 -6.41
C LEU A 255 26.50 2.54 -6.57
N SER A 256 27.39 3.48 -6.17
CA SER A 256 28.83 3.28 -6.13
C SER A 256 29.31 2.23 -5.15
N SER A 257 28.47 1.77 -4.22
CA SER A 257 28.76 0.63 -3.32
C SER A 257 28.62 -0.72 -3.98
N ASN A 258 28.20 -0.79 -5.25
CA ASN A 258 27.87 -2.00 -5.99
C ASN A 258 26.69 -2.79 -5.39
N ILE A 259 25.76 -2.11 -4.69
CA ILE A 259 24.60 -2.75 -4.08
C ILE A 259 23.73 -3.48 -5.13
N LEU A 260 23.59 -2.96 -6.35
CA LEU A 260 22.81 -3.60 -7.40
C LEU A 260 23.50 -4.87 -7.93
N GLU A 261 24.83 -4.89 -8.03
CA GLU A 261 25.56 -6.08 -8.42
C GLU A 261 25.48 -7.17 -7.34
N PHE A 262 25.52 -6.77 -6.06
CA PHE A 262 25.21 -7.67 -4.95
C PHE A 262 23.80 -8.29 -5.11
N MET A 263 22.79 -7.47 -5.36
CA MET A 263 21.39 -7.94 -5.54
C MET A 263 21.29 -8.92 -6.72
N LYS A 264 21.90 -8.60 -7.87
CA LYS A 264 21.90 -9.46 -9.05
C LYS A 264 22.61 -10.80 -8.84
N ALA A 265 23.62 -10.84 -7.98
CA ALA A 265 24.34 -12.09 -7.65
C ALA A 265 23.56 -13.00 -6.69
N LEU A 266 22.63 -12.46 -5.88
CA LEU A 266 21.88 -13.25 -4.90
C LEU A 266 21.16 -14.48 -5.49
N PRO A 267 20.42 -14.41 -6.63
CA PRO A 267 19.75 -15.58 -7.18
C PRO A 267 20.70 -16.69 -7.62
N VAL A 268 21.89 -16.32 -8.11
CA VAL A 268 22.93 -17.28 -8.53
C VAL A 268 23.46 -18.02 -7.31
N CYS A 269 23.91 -17.29 -6.30
CA CYS A 269 24.43 -17.86 -5.06
C CYS A 269 23.39 -18.70 -4.32
N ALA A 270 22.13 -18.22 -4.31
CA ALA A 270 21.01 -18.93 -3.69
C ALA A 270 20.75 -20.29 -4.34
N LYS A 271 20.72 -20.34 -5.66
CA LYS A 271 20.55 -21.59 -6.41
C LYS A 271 21.63 -22.62 -6.10
N GLU A 272 22.89 -22.18 -5.98
CA GLU A 272 24.01 -23.05 -5.64
C GLU A 272 23.92 -23.67 -4.24
N ARG A 273 23.26 -22.99 -3.29
CA ARG A 273 23.06 -23.43 -1.91
C ARG A 273 21.68 -24.03 -1.63
N GLY A 274 20.87 -24.25 -2.66
CA GLY A 274 19.52 -24.79 -2.51
C GLY A 274 18.53 -23.84 -1.83
N VAL A 275 18.79 -22.53 -1.85
CA VAL A 275 17.88 -21.49 -1.38
C VAL A 275 17.01 -21.01 -2.55
N THR A 276 15.70 -20.93 -2.35
CA THR A 276 14.74 -20.51 -3.40
C THR A 276 14.04 -19.24 -3.02
N PHE A 277 13.76 -18.38 -3.99
CA PHE A 277 12.94 -17.20 -3.82
C PHE A 277 11.45 -17.58 -3.96
N SER A 278 10.61 -17.03 -3.13
CA SER A 278 9.17 -17.29 -3.15
C SER A 278 8.38 -16.02 -2.92
N THR A 279 7.17 -15.94 -3.47
CA THR A 279 6.24 -14.87 -3.14
C THR A 279 5.57 -15.12 -1.79
N PRO A 280 5.12 -14.07 -1.08
CA PRO A 280 4.33 -14.20 0.13
C PRO A 280 3.11 -15.10 -0.04
N THR A 281 2.37 -14.99 -1.17
CA THR A 281 1.24 -15.87 -1.47
C THR A 281 1.66 -17.34 -1.61
N ASP A 282 2.79 -17.63 -2.21
CA ASP A 282 3.30 -19.00 -2.32
C ASP A 282 3.58 -19.59 -0.94
N ILE A 283 4.24 -18.84 -0.07
CA ILE A 283 4.58 -19.26 1.29
C ILE A 283 3.34 -19.57 2.10
N ILE A 284 2.39 -18.64 2.18
CA ILE A 284 1.17 -18.83 2.98
C ILE A 284 0.27 -19.95 2.44
N THR A 285 0.45 -20.33 1.17
CA THR A 285 -0.31 -21.42 0.53
C THR A 285 0.35 -22.78 0.77
N LYS A 286 1.69 -22.84 0.69
CA LYS A 286 2.46 -24.07 0.77
C LYS A 286 2.77 -24.51 2.20
N LEU A 287 2.97 -23.53 3.10
CA LEU A 287 3.37 -23.82 4.48
C LEU A 287 2.21 -23.71 5.47
N LYS A 288 2.33 -24.47 6.54
CA LYS A 288 1.44 -24.35 7.71
C LYS A 288 2.10 -23.45 8.75
N SER A 289 1.30 -22.61 9.42
CA SER A 289 1.79 -21.86 10.56
C SER A 289 2.15 -22.78 11.72
N VAL A 290 3.27 -22.51 12.36
CA VAL A 290 3.78 -23.32 13.50
C VAL A 290 3.14 -22.91 14.83
N ASP A 291 2.86 -21.59 15.00
CA ASP A 291 2.35 -21.04 16.25
C ASP A 291 1.72 -19.67 15.99
N GLN A 292 1.11 -19.08 17.01
CA GLN A 292 0.60 -17.72 16.99
C GLN A 292 1.66 -16.69 17.43
N VAL A 293 1.50 -15.47 16.96
CA VAL A 293 2.19 -14.30 17.50
C VAL A 293 1.15 -13.39 18.16
N ASP A 294 1.35 -13.13 19.45
CA ASP A 294 0.48 -12.30 20.27
C ASP A 294 1.07 -10.91 20.45
N VAL A 295 0.40 -9.91 19.89
CA VAL A 295 0.83 -8.49 19.89
C VAL A 295 -0.32 -7.62 20.37
N PRO A 296 -0.49 -7.49 21.70
CA PRO A 296 -1.60 -6.73 22.27
C PRO A 296 -1.47 -5.20 22.08
N TYR A 297 -0.27 -4.69 21.87
CA TYR A 297 0.01 -3.27 21.62
C TYR A 297 0.70 -3.10 20.27
N PRO A 298 0.36 -2.05 19.50
CA PRO A 298 0.93 -1.85 18.19
C PRO A 298 2.45 -1.78 18.18
N MET A 299 3.09 -2.58 17.36
CA MET A 299 4.52 -2.55 17.05
C MET A 299 4.78 -2.05 15.64
N SER A 300 6.02 -1.66 15.34
CA SER A 300 6.47 -1.26 13.99
C SER A 300 7.90 -1.74 13.72
N TRP A 301 8.42 -1.44 12.53
CA TRP A 301 9.81 -1.76 12.17
C TRP A 301 10.80 -0.64 12.48
N VAL A 302 10.32 0.53 12.92
CA VAL A 302 11.13 1.73 13.11
C VAL A 302 11.71 1.77 14.53
N ASP A 303 12.94 2.29 14.63
CA ASP A 303 13.75 2.44 15.83
C ASP A 303 14.03 1.11 16.58
N GLU A 304 14.77 1.17 17.68
CA GLU A 304 15.12 -0.02 18.46
C GLU A 304 13.95 -0.51 19.31
N GLU A 305 13.07 0.40 19.75
CA GLU A 305 11.90 0.08 20.57
C GLU A 305 10.84 -0.72 19.82
N ARG A 306 10.83 -0.61 18.48
CA ARG A 306 9.85 -1.30 17.63
C ARG A 306 8.39 -1.01 18.00
N ASP A 307 8.10 0.21 18.45
CA ASP A 307 6.77 0.69 18.84
C ASP A 307 6.24 1.77 17.88
N ILE A 308 5.16 2.45 18.26
CA ILE A 308 4.55 3.53 17.47
C ILE A 308 5.01 4.93 17.89
N SER A 309 5.96 5.04 18.82
CA SER A 309 6.43 6.34 19.33
C SER A 309 7.11 7.25 18.29
N PRO A 310 7.64 6.78 17.15
CA PRO A 310 8.10 7.64 16.08
C PRO A 310 7.01 8.57 15.53
N TRP A 311 5.72 8.16 15.61
CA TRP A 311 4.57 8.91 15.08
C TRP A 311 3.64 9.46 16.15
N LEU A 312 3.52 8.80 17.31
CA LEU A 312 2.57 9.15 18.38
C LEU A 312 3.24 9.26 19.77
N GLY A 313 4.57 9.47 19.80
CA GLY A 313 5.36 9.46 21.02
C GLY A 313 5.20 10.71 21.90
N ASN A 314 4.88 11.87 21.32
CA ASN A 314 4.75 13.13 22.04
C ASN A 314 3.35 13.76 21.92
N VAL A 315 3.13 14.84 22.67
CA VAL A 315 1.82 15.51 22.73
C VAL A 315 1.46 16.14 21.37
N MET A 316 2.43 16.76 20.68
CA MET A 316 2.18 17.39 19.38
C MET A 316 1.70 16.38 18.33
N GLN A 317 2.35 15.24 18.26
CA GLN A 317 1.98 14.16 17.35
C GLN A 317 0.56 13.66 17.63
N ARG A 318 0.23 13.41 18.89
CA ARG A 318 -1.11 12.94 19.29
C ARG A 318 -2.19 14.00 19.03
N GLU A 319 -1.89 15.28 19.30
CA GLU A 319 -2.84 16.38 19.03
C GLU A 319 -3.12 16.50 17.53
N ALA A 320 -2.08 16.50 16.69
CA ALA A 320 -2.22 16.55 15.25
C ALA A 320 -3.01 15.35 14.71
N PHE A 321 -2.72 14.16 15.20
CA PHE A 321 -3.41 12.93 14.85
C PHE A 321 -4.89 12.96 15.21
N ASN A 322 -5.21 13.27 16.47
CA ASN A 322 -6.59 13.36 16.93
C ASN A 322 -7.37 14.44 16.18
N LYS A 323 -6.72 15.58 15.90
CA LYS A 323 -7.31 16.67 15.15
C LYS A 323 -7.65 16.29 13.72
N LEU A 324 -6.74 15.60 13.00
CA LEU A 324 -7.00 15.11 11.67
C LEU A 324 -8.21 14.17 11.66
N TYR A 325 -8.15 13.10 12.46
CA TYR A 325 -9.18 12.06 12.43
C TYR A 325 -10.52 12.49 13.05
N SER A 326 -10.60 13.66 13.72
CA SER A 326 -11.86 14.20 14.22
C SER A 326 -12.89 14.54 13.15
N VAL A 327 -12.46 14.69 11.90
CA VAL A 327 -13.34 14.98 10.75
C VAL A 327 -13.47 13.82 9.77
N ALA A 328 -12.94 12.66 10.11
CA ALA A 328 -12.90 11.50 9.24
C ALA A 328 -14.26 11.12 8.65
N GLU A 329 -15.29 10.99 9.49
CA GLU A 329 -16.65 10.64 9.05
C GLU A 329 -17.24 11.68 8.09
N ARG A 330 -16.99 12.97 8.35
CA ARG A 330 -17.45 14.06 7.47
C ARG A 330 -16.77 14.00 6.11
N VAL A 331 -15.48 13.71 6.08
CA VAL A 331 -14.73 13.55 4.83
C VAL A 331 -15.18 12.30 4.06
N HIS A 332 -15.46 11.20 4.76
CA HIS A 332 -15.97 9.99 4.15
C HIS A 332 -17.29 10.24 3.39
N LEU A 333 -18.21 10.97 4.01
CA LEU A 333 -19.53 11.31 3.44
C LEU A 333 -19.51 12.46 2.44
N CYS A 334 -18.37 13.12 2.26
CA CYS A 334 -18.21 14.24 1.34
C CYS A 334 -18.02 13.75 -0.09
N ASP A 335 -18.63 14.44 -1.07
CA ASP A 335 -18.43 14.15 -2.51
C ASP A 335 -17.38 15.06 -3.17
N ASP A 336 -16.81 16.04 -2.44
CA ASP A 336 -15.80 16.94 -2.96
C ASP A 336 -14.45 16.21 -3.16
N ARG A 337 -14.05 16.08 -4.43
CA ARG A 337 -12.80 15.38 -4.80
C ARG A 337 -11.54 16.05 -4.27
N ARG A 338 -11.53 17.39 -4.13
CA ARG A 338 -10.36 18.11 -3.61
C ARG A 338 -10.20 17.86 -2.12
N ILE A 339 -11.29 17.86 -1.37
CA ILE A 339 -11.26 17.51 0.05
C ILE A 339 -10.80 16.06 0.24
N LYS A 340 -11.27 15.11 -0.58
CA LYS A 340 -10.79 13.72 -0.50
C LYS A 340 -9.31 13.58 -0.85
N GLN A 341 -8.83 14.30 -1.85
CA GLN A 341 -7.41 14.31 -2.19
C GLN A 341 -6.55 14.93 -1.08
N ASP A 342 -6.97 16.07 -0.54
CA ASP A 342 -6.28 16.69 0.58
C ASP A 342 -6.26 15.77 1.80
N TRP A 343 -7.36 15.04 2.05
CA TRP A 343 -7.46 14.03 3.10
C TRP A 343 -6.41 12.93 2.93
N ASP A 344 -6.29 12.36 1.73
CA ASP A 344 -5.32 11.30 1.44
C ASP A 344 -3.88 11.77 1.75
N TYR A 345 -3.51 12.95 1.32
CA TYR A 345 -2.16 13.47 1.49
C TYR A 345 -1.87 13.90 2.94
N LEU A 346 -2.87 14.46 3.63
CA LEU A 346 -2.70 14.85 5.04
C LEU A 346 -2.57 13.64 5.98
N GLN A 347 -3.11 12.48 5.62
CA GLN A 347 -2.97 11.25 6.41
C GLN A 347 -1.57 10.64 6.37
N ALA A 348 -0.71 11.01 5.40
CA ALA A 348 0.62 10.42 5.24
C ALA A 348 1.40 10.38 6.57
N SER A 349 1.88 9.21 6.95
CA SER A 349 2.53 8.95 8.24
C SER A 349 3.75 9.84 8.49
N ASN A 350 4.43 10.28 7.43
CA ASN A 350 5.57 11.18 7.51
C ASN A 350 5.24 12.54 8.14
N ASN A 351 4.01 13.07 7.93
CA ASN A 351 3.58 14.32 8.55
C ASN A 351 3.68 14.26 10.07
N PHE A 352 3.33 13.13 10.67
CA PHE A 352 3.45 12.90 12.11
C PHE A 352 4.91 12.64 12.52
N ARG A 353 5.68 11.92 11.69
CA ARG A 353 7.08 11.59 11.99
C ARG A 353 7.97 12.84 12.03
N PHE A 354 7.70 13.86 11.23
CA PHE A 354 8.44 15.12 11.27
C PHE A 354 8.35 15.86 12.62
N MET A 355 7.26 15.61 13.38
CA MET A 355 7.04 16.21 14.71
C MET A 355 7.70 15.42 15.85
N THR A 356 8.42 14.33 15.55
CA THR A 356 9.09 13.54 16.59
C THR A 356 10.21 14.34 17.27
N THR A 357 10.27 14.23 18.59
CA THR A 357 11.36 14.77 19.42
C THR A 357 12.41 13.72 19.76
N LYS A 358 12.20 12.46 19.33
CA LYS A 358 13.20 11.40 19.47
C LYS A 358 14.41 11.70 18.58
N ASN A 359 15.57 11.31 19.06
CA ASN A 359 16.78 11.31 18.24
C ASN A 359 16.76 10.07 17.36
N THR A 360 16.28 10.23 16.14
CA THR A 360 16.14 9.13 15.16
C THR A 360 17.39 8.94 14.29
N GLY A 361 18.51 9.55 14.68
CA GLY A 361 19.77 9.49 13.94
C GLY A 361 19.70 10.18 12.57
N ILE A 362 20.48 9.67 11.63
CA ILE A 362 20.69 10.25 10.28
C ILE A 362 19.44 10.12 9.37
N TRP A 363 18.48 9.30 9.75
CA TRP A 363 17.39 8.84 8.88
C TRP A 363 16.18 9.77 8.81
N LEU A 364 16.07 10.75 9.72
CA LEU A 364 14.97 11.69 9.70
C LEU A 364 15.34 12.98 8.93
N ASN A 365 15.14 12.96 7.62
CA ASN A 365 15.10 14.19 6.83
C ASN A 365 13.73 14.86 7.03
N ARG A 366 13.68 16.00 7.73
CA ARG A 366 12.46 16.79 7.98
C ARG A 366 12.03 17.65 6.78
N GLY A 367 12.72 17.55 5.65
CA GLY A 367 12.42 18.39 4.49
C GLY A 367 12.64 19.87 4.80
N ILE A 368 11.59 20.67 4.63
CA ILE A 368 11.60 22.13 4.83
C ILE A 368 11.55 22.57 6.29
N TYR A 369 11.40 21.63 7.25
CA TYR A 369 11.19 21.98 8.66
C TYR A 369 12.50 22.04 9.43
N ASP A 370 12.71 23.14 10.15
CA ASP A 370 13.90 23.37 10.97
C ASP A 370 13.82 22.62 12.31
N SER A 371 12.62 22.33 12.77
CA SER A 371 12.37 21.65 14.04
C SER A 371 11.06 20.88 14.06
N PRO A 372 10.86 19.96 15.05
CA PRO A 372 9.57 19.29 15.27
C PRO A 372 8.41 20.27 15.53
N TYR A 373 8.70 21.40 16.19
CA TYR A 373 7.72 22.46 16.50
C TYR A 373 7.29 23.21 15.25
N ASP A 374 8.22 23.44 14.32
CA ASP A 374 7.94 24.06 13.04
C ASP A 374 7.03 23.15 12.19
N ALA A 375 7.35 21.86 12.11
CA ALA A 375 6.50 20.87 11.45
C ALA A 375 5.09 20.82 12.05
N PHE A 376 4.99 20.80 13.38
CA PHE A 376 3.70 20.81 14.09
C PHE A 376 2.90 22.08 13.77
N THR A 377 3.52 23.25 13.88
CA THR A 377 2.82 24.53 13.63
C THR A 377 2.33 24.63 12.21
N ASN A 378 3.16 24.25 11.24
CA ASN A 378 2.79 24.24 9.82
C ASN A 378 1.59 23.31 9.57
N TYR A 379 1.68 22.08 10.07
CA TYR A 379 0.64 21.09 9.89
C TYR A 379 -0.69 21.50 10.56
N MET A 380 -0.63 22.06 11.77
CA MET A 380 -1.84 22.54 12.47
C MET A 380 -2.51 23.73 11.79
N ASN A 381 -1.75 24.59 11.14
CA ASN A 381 -2.33 25.68 10.33
C ASN A 381 -3.07 25.11 9.11
N ILE A 382 -2.48 24.14 8.42
CA ILE A 382 -3.12 23.44 7.30
C ILE A 382 -4.38 22.71 7.77
N LEU A 383 -4.32 21.98 8.89
CA LEU A 383 -5.49 21.31 9.46
C LEU A 383 -6.59 22.30 9.87
N GLY A 384 -6.21 23.47 10.36
CA GLY A 384 -7.17 24.53 10.68
C GLY A 384 -7.99 24.96 9.46
N ASP A 385 -7.34 25.16 8.33
CA ASP A 385 -8.02 25.48 7.06
C ASP A 385 -8.82 24.28 6.53
N PHE A 386 -8.21 23.12 6.48
CA PHE A 386 -8.85 21.90 5.97
C PHE A 386 -10.14 21.56 6.73
N ILE A 387 -10.08 21.57 8.07
CA ILE A 387 -11.25 21.30 8.93
C ILE A 387 -12.32 22.37 8.75
N SER A 388 -11.95 23.64 8.60
CA SER A 388 -12.89 24.71 8.30
C SER A 388 -13.62 24.48 6.98
N ARG A 389 -12.90 24.06 5.94
CA ARG A 389 -13.49 23.69 4.64
C ARG A 389 -14.44 22.49 4.76
N VAL A 390 -14.02 21.44 5.43
CA VAL A 390 -14.87 20.26 5.67
C VAL A 390 -16.15 20.67 6.39
N ASN A 391 -16.02 21.43 7.49
CA ASN A 391 -17.17 21.86 8.26
C ASN A 391 -18.12 22.77 7.48
N SER A 392 -17.62 23.58 6.55
CA SER A 392 -18.46 24.48 5.72
C SER A 392 -19.38 23.72 4.76
N LEU A 393 -19.14 22.43 4.51
CA LEU A 393 -20.03 21.60 3.69
C LEU A 393 -21.29 21.14 4.44
N TYR A 394 -21.31 21.31 5.76
CA TYR A 394 -22.41 20.87 6.62
C TYR A 394 -23.18 22.08 7.18
N PRO A 395 -24.51 21.95 7.41
CA PRO A 395 -25.32 23.05 7.93
C PRO A 395 -24.82 23.56 9.29
N VAL A 396 -24.73 24.88 9.42
CA VAL A 396 -24.22 25.54 10.64
C VAL A 396 -25.25 25.49 11.79
N ASP A 397 -26.54 25.32 11.47
CA ASP A 397 -27.67 25.37 12.43
C ASP A 397 -27.96 24.00 13.09
N MET A 398 -27.18 22.95 12.79
CA MET A 398 -27.34 21.67 13.46
C MET A 398 -26.45 21.57 14.70
N ASP A 399 -27.05 21.19 15.80
CA ASP A 399 -26.33 20.80 17.01
C ASP A 399 -25.36 19.62 16.65
N ASN A 400 -24.15 19.63 17.20
CA ASN A 400 -23.15 18.59 16.91
C ASN A 400 -23.68 17.17 17.22
N GLU A 401 -24.62 17.06 18.17
CA GLU A 401 -25.24 15.79 18.55
C GLU A 401 -26.25 15.31 17.50
N GLU A 402 -27.05 16.22 16.92
CA GLU A 402 -27.96 15.91 15.80
C GLU A 402 -27.18 15.55 14.53
N LEU A 403 -26.11 16.28 14.24
CA LEU A 403 -25.26 15.99 13.08
C LEU A 403 -24.59 14.60 13.21
N ASN A 404 -24.04 14.28 14.36
CA ASN A 404 -23.43 12.96 14.59
C ASN A 404 -24.47 11.84 14.54
N SER A 405 -25.70 12.07 15.01
CA SER A 405 -26.80 11.11 14.90
C SER A 405 -27.21 10.86 13.44
N LEU A 406 -27.30 11.93 12.63
CA LEU A 406 -27.59 11.83 11.21
C LEU A 406 -26.45 11.14 10.44
N LEU A 407 -25.20 11.47 10.73
CA LEU A 407 -24.02 10.83 10.14
C LEU A 407 -24.00 9.33 10.45
N THR A 408 -24.28 8.95 11.70
CA THR A 408 -24.41 7.55 12.11
C THR A 408 -25.53 6.83 11.36
N THR A 409 -26.66 7.51 11.15
CA THR A 409 -27.79 6.95 10.41
C THR A 409 -27.46 6.72 8.94
N ILE A 410 -26.81 7.70 8.30
CA ILE A 410 -26.36 7.61 6.90
C ILE A 410 -25.32 6.47 6.74
N LYS A 411 -24.39 6.37 7.68
CA LYS A 411 -23.41 5.27 7.71
C LYS A 411 -24.08 3.92 7.78
N ASN A 412 -24.99 3.72 8.73
CA ASN A 412 -25.71 2.45 8.89
C ASN A 412 -26.51 2.08 7.63
N GLN A 413 -27.15 3.07 6.99
CA GLN A 413 -27.87 2.86 5.72
C GLN A 413 -26.90 2.52 4.58
N GLY A 414 -25.72 3.14 4.54
CA GLY A 414 -24.67 2.82 3.57
C GLY A 414 -24.18 1.38 3.70
N GLU A 415 -23.94 0.91 4.92
CA GLU A 415 -23.52 -0.47 5.21
C GLU A 415 -24.63 -1.47 4.82
N GLU A 416 -25.89 -1.17 5.10
CA GLU A 416 -27.02 -2.00 4.70
C GLU A 416 -27.16 -2.08 3.18
N LEU A 417 -26.96 -0.98 2.45
CA LEU A 417 -26.93 -0.94 1.00
C LEU A 417 -25.78 -1.79 0.41
N VAL A 418 -24.60 -1.72 0.99
CA VAL A 418 -23.45 -2.55 0.57
C VAL A 418 -23.74 -4.04 0.83
N ALA A 419 -24.32 -4.38 1.97
CA ALA A 419 -24.69 -5.75 2.30
C ALA A 419 -25.75 -6.29 1.34
N LEU A 420 -26.77 -5.49 1.02
CA LEU A 420 -27.83 -5.83 0.07
C LEU A 420 -27.28 -5.99 -1.36
N ASN A 421 -26.38 -5.12 -1.79
CA ASN A 421 -25.75 -5.23 -3.10
C ASN A 421 -24.92 -6.51 -3.23
N LYS A 422 -24.15 -6.88 -2.19
CA LYS A 422 -23.40 -8.16 -2.16
C LYS A 422 -24.35 -9.37 -2.23
N GLU A 423 -25.50 -9.30 -1.56
CA GLU A 423 -26.48 -10.40 -1.64
C GLU A 423 -27.16 -10.45 -3.02
N VAL A 424 -27.43 -9.30 -3.64
CA VAL A 424 -27.94 -9.24 -5.03
C VAL A 424 -26.94 -9.87 -6.00
N GLU A 425 -25.65 -9.50 -5.93
CA GLU A 425 -24.62 -10.12 -6.76
C GLU A 425 -24.52 -11.63 -6.53
N ARG A 426 -24.60 -12.07 -5.28
CA ARG A 426 -24.59 -13.48 -4.92
C ARG A 426 -25.81 -14.23 -5.48
N LEU A 427 -26.98 -13.62 -5.44
CA LEU A 427 -28.21 -14.18 -5.99
C LEU A 427 -28.18 -14.19 -7.53
N GLN A 428 -27.66 -13.15 -8.17
CA GLN A 428 -27.46 -13.11 -9.62
C GLN A 428 -26.49 -14.21 -10.07
N ALA A 429 -25.35 -14.38 -9.39
CA ALA A 429 -24.42 -15.47 -9.70
C ALA A 429 -25.01 -16.87 -9.48
N LYS A 430 -25.94 -17.05 -8.52
CA LYS A 430 -26.70 -18.30 -8.34
C LYS A 430 -27.72 -18.52 -9.46
N LEU A 431 -28.36 -17.46 -9.92
CA LEU A 431 -29.34 -17.51 -11.02
C LEU A 431 -28.64 -17.89 -12.34
N GLU A 432 -27.52 -17.27 -12.67
CA GLU A 432 -26.71 -17.61 -13.85
C GLU A 432 -26.24 -19.08 -13.81
N LYS A 433 -25.81 -19.57 -12.65
CA LYS A 433 -25.44 -20.99 -12.46
C LYS A 433 -26.62 -21.93 -12.57
N ALA A 434 -27.82 -21.50 -12.21
CA ALA A 434 -29.05 -22.29 -12.34
C ALA A 434 -29.58 -22.33 -13.79
N GLU A 435 -29.49 -21.20 -14.51
CA GLU A 435 -29.87 -21.11 -15.91
C GLU A 435 -28.87 -21.84 -16.82
N GLY A 436 -27.57 -21.79 -16.53
CA GLY A 436 -26.54 -22.55 -17.25
C GLY A 436 -26.67 -24.09 -17.08
N LYS A 437 -27.45 -24.56 -16.10
CA LYS A 437 -27.74 -25.98 -15.89
C LYS A 437 -29.04 -26.45 -16.58
N LYS A 438 -29.81 -25.58 -17.24
CA LYS A 438 -31.10 -25.91 -17.88
C LYS A 438 -31.05 -25.91 -19.40
N ALA A 439 -29.95 -26.29 -20.02
CA ALA A 439 -29.93 -26.58 -21.44
C ALA A 439 -29.94 -28.09 -21.68
N PRO A 440 -31.11 -28.73 -22.00
CA PRO A 440 -31.08 -30.07 -22.50
C PRO A 440 -30.62 -30.05 -23.97
N ALA A 441 -29.74 -30.98 -24.30
CA ALA A 441 -29.30 -31.23 -25.65
C ALA A 441 -30.49 -31.45 -26.60
N VAL A 442 -30.75 -30.51 -27.48
CA VAL A 442 -31.65 -30.70 -28.65
C VAL A 442 -30.84 -31.26 -29.79
N LYS A 443 -31.17 -32.49 -30.18
CA LYS A 443 -30.68 -33.22 -31.33
C LYS A 443 -30.91 -32.38 -32.61
N LYS A 444 -29.88 -32.30 -33.45
CA LYS A 444 -29.98 -31.82 -34.81
C LYS A 444 -30.83 -32.81 -35.62
N GLU A 445 -31.82 -32.32 -36.35
CA GLU A 445 -32.35 -32.88 -37.58
C GLU A 445 -32.71 -31.78 -38.60
N PRO A 446 -32.83 -32.08 -39.92
CA PRO A 446 -32.16 -31.31 -40.93
C PRO A 446 -33.06 -30.35 -41.71
N ALA A 447 -32.38 -29.54 -42.53
CA ALA A 447 -32.83 -28.45 -43.40
C ALA A 447 -34.12 -28.70 -44.23
N ALA A 448 -35.01 -27.71 -44.23
CA ALA A 448 -35.92 -27.51 -45.36
C ALA A 448 -36.20 -26.00 -45.63
N LYS A 449 -35.76 -25.59 -46.80
CA LYS A 449 -36.24 -24.59 -47.77
C LYS A 449 -37.04 -23.35 -47.29
N LYS A 450 -36.46 -22.18 -47.69
CA LYS A 450 -37.14 -20.88 -47.86
C LYS A 450 -38.37 -21.00 -48.83
N PRO A 451 -39.35 -20.09 -48.69
CA PRO A 451 -39.48 -19.07 -49.74
C PRO A 451 -39.72 -17.62 -49.28
N ALA A 452 -39.52 -16.78 -50.22
CA ALA A 452 -39.39 -15.38 -50.48
C ALA A 452 -40.51 -14.42 -50.00
N ALA A 453 -40.04 -13.22 -49.65
CA ALA A 453 -40.51 -11.89 -50.05
C ALA A 453 -41.95 -11.45 -49.83
N ALA A 454 -42.14 -10.39 -49.06
CA ALA A 454 -43.02 -9.28 -49.48
C ALA A 454 -42.56 -7.94 -48.86
N LYS A 455 -42.67 -6.96 -49.74
CA LYS A 455 -42.20 -5.58 -49.64
C LYS A 455 -43.18 -4.65 -48.90
N LYS A 456 -42.63 -3.48 -48.48
CA LYS A 456 -43.24 -2.11 -48.35
C LYS A 456 -44.05 -1.86 -47.07
N ALA A 457 -43.87 -0.73 -46.38
CA ALA A 457 -43.95 0.65 -46.84
C ALA A 457 -43.31 1.65 -45.84
N ALA A 458 -42.84 2.72 -46.42
CA ALA A 458 -42.30 3.93 -45.83
C ALA A 458 -43.38 4.86 -45.30
N ALA A 459 -43.05 5.71 -44.29
CA ALA A 459 -43.52 7.10 -44.19
C ALA A 459 -42.78 7.80 -43.05
N LYS A 460 -41.97 8.73 -43.39
CA LYS A 460 -42.05 10.22 -43.40
C LYS A 460 -41.60 10.89 -42.11
N LYS A 461 -40.47 11.58 -42.24
CA LYS A 461 -40.03 12.77 -41.46
C LYS A 461 -40.95 13.97 -41.73
N PRO A 462 -40.96 14.96 -40.88
CA PRO A 462 -40.77 16.34 -41.32
C PRO A 462 -39.60 17.02 -40.62
N VAL A 463 -38.67 17.49 -41.33
CA VAL A 463 -38.25 18.76 -41.95
C VAL A 463 -38.20 19.97 -40.99
N ALA A 464 -36.99 20.47 -40.94
CA ALA A 464 -36.49 21.66 -40.27
C ALA A 464 -37.16 22.96 -40.74
N LYS A 465 -37.04 23.98 -39.86
CA LYS A 465 -36.97 25.40 -40.29
C LYS A 465 -35.85 26.13 -39.61
N LYS A 466 -34.87 26.51 -40.40
CA LYS A 466 -33.91 27.59 -40.18
C LYS A 466 -34.64 28.94 -40.09
N ALA A 467 -34.16 29.80 -39.26
CA ALA A 467 -34.19 31.24 -39.57
C ALA A 467 -32.91 31.86 -39.00
N ALA A 468 -32.29 32.61 -39.84
CA ALA A 468 -31.00 33.23 -39.75
C ALA A 468 -31.11 34.72 -39.43
N SER A 469 -29.94 35.25 -39.06
CA SER A 469 -29.48 36.66 -39.22
C SER A 469 -29.88 37.64 -38.09
N LYS A 470 -29.07 38.57 -37.67
CA LYS A 470 -27.94 39.40 -38.15
C LYS A 470 -27.33 40.07 -36.91
N LYS A 471 -26.03 40.18 -36.80
CA LYS A 471 -25.10 41.29 -36.95
C LYS A 471 -25.43 42.62 -36.24
N GLU A 472 -24.34 43.13 -35.63
CA GLU A 472 -23.99 44.52 -35.27
C GLU A 472 -24.37 44.85 -33.84
N GLU A 473 -23.46 45.24 -32.96
CA GLU A 473 -22.24 46.08 -32.98
C GLU A 473 -21.18 45.52 -32.01
#